data_c2120e25e0657bc6b0eb8766a37d3e92
#
_entry.id   c2120e25e0657bc6b0eb8766a37d3e92
#
_cell.length_a   1.000
_cell.length_b   1.000
_cell.length_c   1.000
_cell.angle_alpha   90.00
_cell.angle_beta   90.00
_cell.angle_gamma   90.00
#
_symmetry.space_group_name_H-M   'P 1'
#
loop_
_entity.id
_entity.type
_entity.pdbx_description
1 polymer ?
#
loop_
_entity_poly.entity_id
_entity_poly.type
_entity_poly.pdbx_seq_one_letter_code
_entity_poly.pdbx_strand_id
1 'polypeptide(L)'
;THQQTTGLVNLQSINFIFGLGIFLFGMSQLEYGTSKLSETRLRHWLRSSTNTPLASILTGTVTTALLQSSSMVSLLVMAFASAGILPLVNAVGIIVGANLGTTITGWLVALFGFKLDLASAALPLFGIAAFTLTMANRRTRLYYAASAALGIALLLFGLGIMKTSMESIPDRWDISILQGHIAVVYLAVGIVLAAVIQSSSAVMIMALAAINADFIDLQEAAALVIGADLGTTSTTILGALRGN
;
A
#
# COMPACT_ATOMS: atom_id res chain seq x y z
N THR A 1 21.89 -20.35 -27.39
CA THR A 1 21.80 -18.94 -26.85
C THR A 1 20.37 -18.51 -26.65
N HIS A 2 19.43 -18.77 -27.58
CA HIS A 2 18.01 -18.35 -27.45
C HIS A 2 17.24 -19.03 -26.29
N GLN A 3 17.53 -20.31 -26.01
CA GLN A 3 16.90 -21.06 -24.91
C GLN A 3 17.37 -20.61 -23.52
N GLN A 4 18.62 -20.19 -23.38
CA GLN A 4 19.14 -19.69 -22.10
C GLN A 4 18.57 -18.29 -21.74
N THR A 5 18.37 -17.42 -22.73
CA THR A 5 17.79 -16.10 -22.53
C THR A 5 16.30 -16.17 -22.16
N THR A 6 15.54 -17.07 -22.78
CA THR A 6 14.12 -17.29 -22.44
C THR A 6 13.95 -17.84 -21.03
N GLY A 7 14.84 -18.73 -20.58
CA GLY A 7 14.84 -19.28 -19.22
C GLY A 7 15.15 -18.22 -18.14
N LEU A 8 16.11 -17.33 -18.38
CA LEU A 8 16.47 -16.26 -17.45
C LEU A 8 15.35 -15.21 -17.31
N VAL A 9 14.72 -14.83 -18.41
CA VAL A 9 13.58 -13.92 -18.43
C VAL A 9 12.39 -14.47 -17.63
N ASN A 10 12.08 -15.76 -17.83
CA ASN A 10 11.02 -16.42 -17.06
C ASN A 10 11.33 -16.44 -15.56
N LEU A 11 12.58 -16.68 -15.17
CA LEU A 11 12.98 -16.71 -13.77
C LEU A 11 12.87 -15.32 -13.11
N GLN A 12 13.25 -14.26 -13.81
CA GLN A 12 13.16 -12.88 -13.30
C GLN A 12 11.71 -12.42 -13.15
N SER A 13 10.85 -12.73 -14.12
CA SER A 13 9.41 -12.45 -14.02
C SER A 13 8.77 -13.21 -12.85
N ILE A 14 9.16 -14.46 -12.63
CA ILE A 14 8.72 -15.27 -11.49
C ILE A 14 9.19 -14.65 -10.17
N ASN A 15 10.45 -14.21 -10.09
CA ASN A 15 10.98 -13.57 -8.89
C ASN A 15 10.27 -12.23 -8.59
N PHE A 16 9.96 -11.44 -9.62
CA PHE A 16 9.19 -10.22 -9.45
C PHE A 16 7.78 -10.50 -8.88
N ILE A 17 7.06 -11.47 -9.48
CA ILE A 17 5.73 -11.87 -8.99
C ILE A 17 5.82 -12.44 -7.56
N PHE A 18 6.85 -13.20 -7.25
CA PHE A 18 7.12 -13.72 -5.91
C PHE A 18 7.38 -12.59 -4.91
N GLY A 19 8.24 -11.62 -5.26
CA GLY A 19 8.51 -10.43 -4.46
C GLY A 19 7.24 -9.60 -4.22
N LEU A 20 6.41 -9.42 -5.26
CA LEU A 20 5.12 -8.75 -5.18
C LEU A 20 4.16 -9.50 -4.23
N GLY A 21 4.08 -10.82 -4.32
CA GLY A 21 3.25 -11.64 -3.42
C GLY A 21 3.66 -11.48 -1.95
N ILE A 22 4.96 -11.55 -1.65
CA ILE A 22 5.50 -11.31 -0.31
C ILE A 22 5.19 -9.89 0.15
N PHE A 23 5.37 -8.90 -0.72
CA PHE A 23 5.08 -7.50 -0.44
C PHE A 23 3.60 -7.29 -0.07
N LEU A 24 2.66 -7.80 -0.89
CA LEU A 24 1.22 -7.70 -0.65
C LEU A 24 0.80 -8.42 0.65
N PHE A 25 1.38 -9.58 0.93
CA PHE A 25 1.14 -10.27 2.19
C PHE A 25 1.69 -9.49 3.38
N GLY A 26 2.88 -8.88 3.25
CA GLY A 26 3.45 -7.98 4.24
C GLY A 26 2.55 -6.78 4.53
N MET A 27 1.99 -6.16 3.49
CA MET A 27 1.02 -5.07 3.62
C MET A 27 -0.21 -5.53 4.41
N SER A 28 -0.78 -6.67 4.08
CA SER A 28 -1.93 -7.25 4.79
C SER A 28 -1.63 -7.50 6.27
N GLN A 29 -0.43 -8.01 6.60
CA GLN A 29 -0.01 -8.22 8.00
C GLN A 29 0.19 -6.91 8.76
N LEU A 30 0.76 -5.89 8.10
CA LEU A 30 0.93 -4.56 8.68
C LEU A 30 -0.44 -3.92 8.97
N GLU A 31 -1.35 -3.89 8.00
CA GLU A 31 -2.71 -3.38 8.16
C GLU A 31 -3.47 -4.11 9.27
N TYR A 32 -3.40 -5.43 9.30
CA TYR A 32 -4.04 -6.23 10.34
C TYR A 32 -3.52 -5.89 11.73
N GLY A 33 -2.19 -5.85 11.91
CA GLY A 33 -1.56 -5.57 13.19
C GLY A 33 -1.87 -4.16 13.68
N THR A 34 -1.68 -3.14 12.83
CA THR A 34 -1.92 -1.73 13.18
C THR A 34 -3.39 -1.43 13.44
N SER A 35 -4.31 -1.99 12.65
CA SER A 35 -5.75 -1.80 12.84
C SER A 35 -6.23 -2.36 14.18
N LYS A 36 -5.78 -3.57 14.55
CA LYS A 36 -6.14 -4.20 15.83
C LYS A 36 -5.54 -3.49 17.03
N LEU A 37 -4.34 -2.94 16.90
CA LEU A 37 -3.73 -2.12 17.96
C LEU A 37 -4.49 -0.81 18.21
N SER A 38 -5.07 -0.23 17.17
CA SER A 38 -5.60 1.14 17.18
C SER A 38 -7.14 1.21 17.19
N GLU A 39 -7.86 0.11 17.00
CA GLU A 39 -9.32 0.08 16.76
C GLU A 39 -10.14 0.91 17.74
N THR A 40 -9.90 0.77 19.05
CA THR A 40 -10.68 1.47 20.08
C THR A 40 -10.36 2.96 20.14
N ARG A 41 -9.07 3.31 20.01
CA ARG A 41 -8.61 4.71 20.06
C ARG A 41 -9.06 5.48 18.82
N LEU A 42 -9.05 4.81 17.69
CA LEU A 42 -9.41 5.36 16.40
C LEU A 42 -10.89 5.82 16.37
N ARG A 43 -11.81 4.95 16.81
CA ARG A 43 -13.23 5.27 16.87
C ARG A 43 -13.48 6.52 17.74
N HIS A 44 -12.82 6.62 18.86
CA HIS A 44 -12.93 7.78 19.76
C HIS A 44 -12.34 9.04 19.10
N TRP A 45 -11.18 8.93 18.50
CA TRP A 45 -10.48 10.06 17.90
C TRP A 45 -11.20 10.62 16.66
N LEU A 46 -11.70 9.76 15.80
CA LEU A 46 -12.52 10.16 14.65
C LEU A 46 -13.79 10.91 15.07
N ARG A 47 -14.38 10.56 16.22
CA ARG A 47 -15.58 11.27 16.75
C ARG A 47 -15.27 12.60 17.39
N SER A 48 -14.12 12.76 18.02
CA SER A 48 -13.79 13.94 18.83
C SER A 48 -12.97 15.01 18.08
N SER A 49 -12.27 14.63 17.00
CA SER A 49 -11.29 15.51 16.34
C SER A 49 -11.77 16.07 14.99
N THR A 50 -13.07 15.99 14.67
CA THR A 50 -13.63 16.35 13.38
C THR A 50 -14.60 17.54 13.44
N ASN A 51 -14.27 18.55 14.24
CA ASN A 51 -15.14 19.73 14.44
C ASN A 51 -15.10 20.72 13.27
N THR A 52 -14.06 20.68 12.44
CA THR A 52 -13.89 21.54 11.26
C THR A 52 -13.41 20.71 10.05
N PRO A 53 -13.65 21.15 8.81
CA PRO A 53 -13.18 20.45 7.62
C PRO A 53 -11.65 20.25 7.62
N LEU A 54 -10.88 21.24 8.04
CA LEU A 54 -9.42 21.13 8.11
C LEU A 54 -8.96 20.12 9.17
N ALA A 55 -9.57 20.12 10.36
CA ALA A 55 -9.30 19.12 11.38
C ALA A 55 -9.67 17.70 10.89
N SER A 56 -10.73 17.59 10.08
CA SER A 56 -11.14 16.33 9.47
C SER A 56 -10.09 15.81 8.47
N ILE A 57 -9.51 16.68 7.63
CA ILE A 57 -8.42 16.31 6.72
C ILE A 57 -7.21 15.83 7.52
N LEU A 58 -6.77 16.57 8.52
CA LEU A 58 -5.64 16.18 9.37
C LEU A 58 -5.91 14.84 10.08
N THR A 59 -7.12 14.66 10.60
CA THR A 59 -7.53 13.41 11.25
C THR A 59 -7.48 12.23 10.27
N GLY A 60 -7.98 12.40 9.05
CA GLY A 60 -7.91 11.40 8.00
C GLY A 60 -6.47 11.04 7.64
N THR A 61 -5.61 12.06 7.46
CA THR A 61 -4.19 11.90 7.13
C THR A 61 -3.46 11.09 8.20
N VAL A 62 -3.54 11.52 9.46
CA VAL A 62 -2.84 10.84 10.56
C VAL A 62 -3.41 9.45 10.81
N THR A 63 -4.72 9.30 10.72
CA THR A 63 -5.38 8.00 10.87
C THR A 63 -4.89 7.00 9.83
N THR A 64 -4.90 7.39 8.56
CA THR A 64 -4.47 6.51 7.47
C THR A 64 -2.97 6.23 7.54
N ALA A 65 -2.14 7.22 7.87
CA ALA A 65 -0.72 7.01 8.07
C ALA A 65 -0.41 5.97 9.16
N LEU A 66 -1.20 5.97 10.25
CA LEU A 66 -1.03 5.00 11.35
C LEU A 66 -1.61 3.63 11.03
N LEU A 67 -2.77 3.57 10.36
CA LEU A 67 -3.44 2.32 10.01
C LEU A 67 -2.91 1.67 8.74
N GLN A 68 -2.27 2.46 7.88
CA GLN A 68 -1.81 2.05 6.56
C GLN A 68 -2.94 1.56 5.63
N SER A 69 -4.19 1.96 5.90
CA SER A 69 -5.37 1.54 5.14
C SER A 69 -6.38 2.68 4.98
N SER A 70 -6.37 3.32 3.82
CA SER A 70 -7.34 4.36 3.44
C SER A 70 -8.75 3.78 3.23
N SER A 71 -8.84 2.56 2.71
CA SER A 71 -10.11 1.88 2.49
C SER A 71 -10.85 1.60 3.81
N MET A 72 -10.13 1.13 4.84
CA MET A 72 -10.71 0.90 6.17
C MET A 72 -11.20 2.20 6.80
N VAL A 73 -10.42 3.28 6.69
CA VAL A 73 -10.81 4.61 7.18
C VAL A 73 -12.06 5.09 6.46
N SER A 74 -12.11 4.98 5.14
CA SER A 74 -13.25 5.40 4.32
C SER A 74 -14.52 4.63 4.66
N LEU A 75 -14.45 3.31 4.82
CA LEU A 75 -15.60 2.48 5.22
C LEU A 75 -16.12 2.86 6.61
N LEU A 76 -15.23 3.12 7.58
CA LEU A 76 -15.61 3.54 8.92
C LEU A 76 -16.26 4.93 8.92
N VAL A 77 -15.70 5.87 8.15
CA VAL A 77 -16.23 7.23 7.98
C VAL A 77 -17.61 7.18 7.34
N MET A 78 -17.79 6.34 6.32
CA MET A 78 -19.08 6.15 5.66
C MET A 78 -20.14 5.59 6.63
N ALA A 79 -19.76 4.61 7.45
CA ALA A 79 -20.66 4.08 8.48
C ALA A 79 -21.07 5.16 9.51
N PHE A 80 -20.14 6.04 9.90
CA PHE A 80 -20.45 7.14 10.81
C PHE A 80 -21.31 8.23 10.15
N ALA A 81 -21.08 8.54 8.89
CA ALA A 81 -21.90 9.50 8.14
C ALA A 81 -23.32 8.95 7.94
N SER A 82 -23.48 7.69 7.58
CA SER A 82 -24.77 7.02 7.43
C SER A 82 -25.55 6.94 8.75
N ALA A 83 -24.85 6.78 9.88
CA ALA A 83 -25.47 6.79 11.21
C ALA A 83 -25.78 8.21 11.73
N GLY A 84 -25.53 9.27 10.95
CA GLY A 84 -25.73 10.66 11.36
C GLY A 84 -24.75 11.15 12.44
N ILE A 85 -23.68 10.38 12.73
CA ILE A 85 -22.69 10.72 13.76
C ILE A 85 -21.70 11.77 13.23
N LEU A 86 -21.46 11.77 11.92
CA LEU A 86 -20.48 12.63 11.25
C LEU A 86 -21.15 13.44 10.14
N PRO A 87 -21.04 14.78 10.12
CA PRO A 87 -21.51 15.60 9.02
C PRO A 87 -20.80 15.25 7.71
N LEU A 88 -21.52 15.29 6.59
CA LEU A 88 -21.01 14.89 5.27
C LEU A 88 -19.74 15.67 4.87
N VAL A 89 -19.69 16.98 5.16
CA VAL A 89 -18.52 17.83 4.88
C VAL A 89 -17.27 17.32 5.60
N ASN A 90 -17.42 16.91 6.86
CA ASN A 90 -16.33 16.38 7.67
C ASN A 90 -15.94 14.97 7.20
N ALA A 91 -16.92 14.15 6.78
CA ALA A 91 -16.67 12.84 6.20
C ALA A 91 -15.81 12.95 4.92
N VAL A 92 -16.17 13.86 4.02
CA VAL A 92 -15.37 14.15 2.81
C VAL A 92 -13.97 14.62 3.18
N GLY A 93 -13.84 15.51 4.18
CA GLY A 93 -12.55 15.95 4.68
C GLY A 93 -11.66 14.79 5.15
N ILE A 94 -12.20 13.84 5.90
CA ILE A 94 -11.45 12.66 6.37
C ILE A 94 -11.02 11.79 5.18
N ILE A 95 -11.87 11.58 4.18
CA ILE A 95 -11.54 10.78 2.98
C ILE A 95 -10.42 11.44 2.18
N VAL A 96 -10.47 12.76 1.97
CA VAL A 96 -9.37 13.51 1.33
C VAL A 96 -8.07 13.36 2.14
N GLY A 97 -8.18 13.50 3.47
CA GLY A 97 -7.04 13.28 4.37
C GLY A 97 -6.51 11.85 4.32
N ALA A 98 -7.38 10.85 4.18
CA ALA A 98 -6.97 9.45 4.06
C ALA A 98 -6.08 9.21 2.82
N ASN A 99 -6.41 9.81 1.69
CA ASN A 99 -5.56 9.74 0.49
C ASN A 99 -4.20 10.42 0.71
N LEU A 100 -4.18 11.60 1.40
CA LEU A 100 -2.92 12.21 1.80
C LEU A 100 -2.11 11.31 2.75
N GLY A 101 -2.77 10.62 3.69
CA GLY A 101 -2.13 9.70 4.62
C GLY A 101 -1.45 8.50 3.93
N THR A 102 -2.02 8.04 2.82
CA THR A 102 -1.45 6.99 1.99
C THR A 102 -0.09 7.39 1.40
N THR A 103 0.11 8.67 1.06
CA THR A 103 1.39 9.14 0.49
C THR A 103 2.55 9.01 1.46
N ILE A 104 2.31 8.98 2.77
CA ILE A 104 3.37 8.78 3.80
C ILE A 104 4.06 7.42 3.59
N THR A 105 3.33 6.39 3.21
CA THR A 105 3.91 5.09 2.86
C THR A 105 4.89 5.21 1.69
N GLY A 106 4.51 5.94 0.64
CA GLY A 106 5.38 6.23 -0.51
C GLY A 106 6.65 6.97 -0.10
N TRP A 107 6.53 7.99 0.76
CA TRP A 107 7.69 8.71 1.29
C TRP A 107 8.63 7.81 2.10
N LEU A 108 8.09 6.95 2.96
CA LEU A 108 8.89 5.99 3.71
C LEU A 108 9.66 5.04 2.79
N VAL A 109 8.99 4.52 1.76
CA VAL A 109 9.63 3.65 0.77
C VAL A 109 10.67 4.41 -0.07
N ALA A 110 10.36 5.61 -0.54
CA ALA A 110 11.28 6.41 -1.35
C ALA A 110 12.55 6.81 -0.57
N LEU A 111 12.40 7.17 0.71
CA LEU A 111 13.53 7.63 1.54
C LEU A 111 14.38 6.47 2.06
N PHE A 112 13.76 5.38 2.46
CA PHE A 112 14.45 4.27 3.13
C PHE A 112 14.53 3.02 2.25
N GLY A 113 13.52 2.78 1.42
CA GLY A 113 13.37 1.55 0.66
C GLY A 113 14.42 1.33 -0.43
N PHE A 114 14.90 2.40 -1.05
CA PHE A 114 15.87 2.30 -2.15
C PHE A 114 17.32 2.58 -1.72
N LYS A 115 17.55 3.17 -0.53
CA LYS A 115 18.88 3.59 -0.05
C LYS A 115 19.51 2.62 0.94
N LEU A 116 18.72 1.83 1.66
CA LEU A 116 19.20 0.90 2.67
C LEU A 116 19.37 -0.51 2.08
N ASP A 117 20.30 -1.27 2.61
CA ASP A 117 20.33 -2.72 2.40
C ASP A 117 19.17 -3.35 3.19
N LEU A 118 18.01 -3.38 2.50
CA LEU A 118 16.74 -3.77 3.09
C LEU A 118 16.73 -5.22 3.55
N ALA A 119 17.47 -6.08 2.85
CA ALA A 119 17.52 -7.50 3.17
C ALA A 119 18.18 -7.74 4.53
N SER A 120 19.27 -7.03 4.84
CA SER A 120 19.98 -7.17 6.11
C SER A 120 19.16 -6.66 7.31
N ALA A 121 18.33 -5.63 7.12
CA ALA A 121 17.43 -5.12 8.16
C ALA A 121 16.14 -5.96 8.31
N ALA A 122 15.62 -6.52 7.21
CA ALA A 122 14.39 -7.30 7.20
C ALA A 122 14.54 -8.64 7.91
N LEU A 123 15.68 -9.33 7.76
CA LEU A 123 15.89 -10.67 8.31
C LEU A 123 15.79 -10.74 9.83
N PRO A 124 16.51 -9.93 10.65
CA PRO A 124 16.37 -9.98 12.09
C PRO A 124 14.98 -9.57 12.56
N LEU A 125 14.36 -8.57 11.92
CA LEU A 125 12.99 -8.16 12.22
C LEU A 125 11.99 -9.28 11.94
N PHE A 126 12.14 -9.98 10.81
CA PHE A 126 11.35 -11.15 10.46
C PHE A 126 11.47 -12.25 11.51
N GLY A 127 12.70 -12.63 11.90
CA GLY A 127 12.96 -13.67 12.87
C GLY A 127 12.32 -13.39 14.23
N ILE A 128 12.51 -12.16 14.76
CA ILE A 128 11.93 -11.74 16.04
C ILE A 128 10.40 -11.71 15.96
N ALA A 129 9.84 -11.14 14.91
CA ALA A 129 8.39 -11.03 14.74
C ALA A 129 7.75 -12.42 14.59
N ALA A 130 8.32 -13.30 13.76
CA ALA A 130 7.82 -14.65 13.55
C ALA A 130 7.88 -15.49 14.85
N PHE A 131 9.00 -15.42 15.58
CA PHE A 131 9.13 -16.09 16.88
C PHE A 131 8.09 -15.57 17.88
N THR A 132 7.91 -14.26 17.96
CA THR A 132 6.92 -13.64 18.85
C THR A 132 5.50 -14.08 18.49
N LEU A 133 5.16 -14.16 17.20
CA LEU A 133 3.84 -14.62 16.73
C LEU A 133 3.53 -16.06 17.10
N THR A 134 4.56 -16.93 17.14
CA THR A 134 4.37 -18.34 17.53
C THR A 134 4.17 -18.50 19.04
N MET A 135 4.77 -17.62 19.85
CA MET A 135 4.70 -17.67 21.31
C MET A 135 3.55 -16.85 21.91
N ALA A 136 3.15 -15.77 21.25
CA ALA A 136 2.15 -14.85 21.77
C ALA A 136 0.72 -15.37 21.56
N ASN A 137 -0.14 -15.14 22.55
CA ASN A 137 -1.57 -15.43 22.42
C ASN A 137 -2.18 -14.46 21.37
N ARG A 138 -2.97 -15.02 20.43
CA ARG A 138 -3.61 -14.30 19.30
C ARG A 138 -4.53 -13.14 19.69
N ARG A 139 -4.86 -12.98 20.97
CA ARG A 139 -5.71 -11.90 21.49
C ARG A 139 -4.94 -10.80 22.21
N THR A 140 -3.60 -10.85 22.22
CA THR A 140 -2.76 -9.88 22.94
C THR A 140 -2.29 -8.77 22.04
N ARG A 141 -2.02 -7.60 22.62
CA ARG A 141 -1.39 -6.48 21.91
C ARG A 141 -0.01 -6.87 21.35
N LEU A 142 0.72 -7.75 22.05
CA LEU A 142 2.01 -8.24 21.60
C LEU A 142 1.90 -9.01 20.27
N TYR A 143 0.87 -9.85 20.12
CA TYR A 143 0.60 -10.55 18.87
C TYR A 143 0.36 -9.59 17.72
N TYR A 144 -0.48 -8.56 17.92
CA TYR A 144 -0.76 -7.57 16.87
C TYR A 144 0.45 -6.69 16.54
N ALA A 145 1.28 -6.33 17.54
CA ALA A 145 2.53 -5.62 17.32
C ALA A 145 3.54 -6.47 16.52
N ALA A 146 3.65 -7.76 16.86
CA ALA A 146 4.49 -8.70 16.11
C ALA A 146 3.97 -8.93 14.68
N SER A 147 2.64 -8.94 14.47
CA SER A 147 2.05 -9.01 13.13
C SER A 147 2.41 -7.78 12.29
N ALA A 148 2.33 -6.58 12.87
CA ALA A 148 2.74 -5.36 12.19
C ALA A 148 4.26 -5.36 11.89
N ALA A 149 5.09 -5.79 12.82
CA ALA A 149 6.54 -5.91 12.62
C ALA A 149 6.90 -6.95 11.53
N LEU A 150 6.19 -8.09 11.52
CA LEU A 150 6.32 -9.08 10.43
C LEU A 150 5.92 -8.46 9.09
N GLY A 151 4.84 -7.68 9.07
CA GLY A 151 4.39 -6.96 7.89
C GLY A 151 5.48 -6.05 7.34
N ILE A 152 6.12 -5.24 8.19
CA ILE A 152 7.24 -4.37 7.79
C ILE A 152 8.40 -5.19 7.22
N ALA A 153 8.79 -6.28 7.90
CA ALA A 153 9.88 -7.13 7.43
C ALA A 153 9.59 -7.73 6.05
N LEU A 154 8.38 -8.23 5.82
CA LEU A 154 7.96 -8.79 4.54
C LEU A 154 7.85 -7.73 3.44
N LEU A 155 7.39 -6.52 3.77
CA LEU A 155 7.37 -5.39 2.83
C LEU A 155 8.79 -5.05 2.34
N LEU A 156 9.74 -4.92 3.27
CA LEU A 156 11.14 -4.64 2.95
C LEU A 156 11.77 -5.77 2.12
N PHE A 157 11.50 -7.02 2.49
CA PHE A 157 12.03 -8.19 1.79
C PHE A 157 11.42 -8.33 0.38
N GLY A 158 10.10 -8.19 0.25
CA GLY A 158 9.40 -8.23 -1.04
C GLY A 158 9.86 -7.12 -1.99
N LEU A 159 10.03 -5.88 -1.46
CA LEU A 159 10.56 -4.75 -2.22
C LEU A 159 11.98 -5.01 -2.69
N GLY A 160 12.84 -5.59 -1.84
CA GLY A 160 14.21 -5.98 -2.21
C GLY A 160 14.25 -6.97 -3.36
N ILE A 161 13.40 -8.01 -3.32
CA ILE A 161 13.29 -9.00 -4.42
C ILE A 161 12.78 -8.34 -5.70
N MET A 162 11.75 -7.49 -5.62
CA MET A 162 11.22 -6.77 -6.78
C MET A 162 12.31 -5.91 -7.42
N LYS A 163 13.03 -5.11 -6.62
CA LYS A 163 14.12 -4.26 -7.07
C LYS A 163 15.20 -5.07 -7.81
N THR A 164 15.73 -6.11 -7.18
CA THR A 164 16.77 -6.96 -7.79
C THR A 164 16.29 -7.62 -9.07
N SER A 165 15.03 -8.03 -9.12
CA SER A 165 14.43 -8.65 -10.32
C SER A 165 14.36 -7.64 -11.48
N MET A 166 14.03 -6.39 -11.19
CA MET A 166 13.96 -5.32 -12.21
C MET A 166 15.35 -4.90 -12.72
N GLU A 167 16.32 -4.70 -11.82
CA GLU A 167 17.71 -4.37 -12.19
C GLU A 167 18.37 -5.43 -13.06
N SER A 168 17.88 -6.67 -12.98
CA SER A 168 18.43 -7.81 -13.74
C SER A 168 17.74 -8.03 -15.09
N ILE A 169 16.74 -7.20 -15.46
CA ILE A 169 16.09 -7.31 -16.77
C ILE A 169 17.09 -6.81 -17.83
N PRO A 170 17.43 -7.63 -18.84
CA PRO A 170 18.37 -7.21 -19.88
C PRO A 170 17.82 -6.00 -20.67
N ASP A 171 18.72 -5.06 -21.10
CA ASP A 171 18.44 -3.90 -21.96
C ASP A 171 17.73 -4.24 -23.30
N ARG A 172 17.40 -5.51 -23.54
CA ARG A 172 16.79 -6.03 -24.75
C ARG A 172 15.26 -6.17 -24.70
N TRP A 173 14.65 -5.95 -23.55
CA TRP A 173 13.21 -5.79 -23.55
C TRP A 173 12.89 -4.46 -24.21
N ASP A 174 12.16 -4.52 -25.30
CA ASP A 174 11.69 -3.33 -25.98
C ASP A 174 10.62 -2.66 -25.07
N ILE A 175 11.13 -1.89 -24.09
CA ILE A 175 10.31 -1.15 -23.11
C ILE A 175 9.54 -0.02 -23.83
N SER A 176 9.87 0.23 -25.11
CA SER A 176 9.16 1.22 -25.93
C SER A 176 7.65 0.96 -26.00
N ILE A 177 7.23 -0.29 -25.81
CA ILE A 177 5.81 -0.66 -25.68
C ILE A 177 5.17 -0.06 -24.43
N LEU A 178 5.94 0.20 -23.37
CA LEU A 178 5.45 0.79 -22.12
C LEU A 178 5.70 2.29 -22.07
N GLN A 179 6.74 2.78 -22.74
CA GLN A 179 7.12 4.19 -22.73
C GLN A 179 6.32 5.02 -23.76
N GLY A 180 6.00 6.26 -23.40
CA GLY A 180 5.39 7.22 -24.32
C GLY A 180 3.90 7.02 -24.55
N HIS A 181 3.22 6.16 -23.77
CA HIS A 181 1.78 6.10 -23.82
C HIS A 181 1.15 7.33 -23.16
N ILE A 182 -0.03 7.71 -23.67
CA ILE A 182 -0.81 8.82 -23.12
C ILE A 182 -1.10 8.53 -21.65
N ALA A 183 -0.93 9.52 -20.78
CA ALA A 183 -1.15 9.40 -19.31
C ALA A 183 -2.48 8.71 -18.93
N VAL A 184 -3.49 8.77 -19.79
CA VAL A 184 -4.78 8.08 -19.63
C VAL A 184 -4.65 6.56 -19.58
N VAL A 185 -3.67 5.97 -20.28
CA VAL A 185 -3.45 4.51 -20.27
C VAL A 185 -2.92 4.11 -18.89
N TYR A 186 -1.93 4.80 -18.36
CA TYR A 186 -1.39 4.56 -17.02
C TYR A 186 -2.43 4.78 -15.92
N LEU A 187 -3.25 5.81 -16.07
CA LEU A 187 -4.38 6.05 -15.18
C LEU A 187 -5.36 4.86 -15.20
N ALA A 188 -5.74 4.36 -16.38
CA ALA A 188 -6.62 3.20 -16.51
C ALA A 188 -6.00 1.94 -15.91
N VAL A 189 -4.71 1.70 -16.16
CA VAL A 189 -3.95 0.58 -15.56
C VAL A 189 -3.94 0.70 -14.03
N GLY A 190 -3.68 1.89 -13.50
CA GLY A 190 -3.71 2.15 -12.05
C GLY A 190 -5.07 1.85 -11.43
N ILE A 191 -6.17 2.27 -12.07
CA ILE A 191 -7.54 1.97 -11.63
C ILE A 191 -7.75 0.44 -11.55
N VAL A 192 -7.41 -0.28 -12.62
CA VAL A 192 -7.62 -1.74 -12.67
C VAL A 192 -6.76 -2.46 -11.65
N LEU A 193 -5.46 -2.13 -11.57
CA LEU A 193 -4.55 -2.75 -10.62
C LEU A 193 -5.02 -2.53 -9.17
N ALA A 194 -5.35 -1.30 -8.81
CA ALA A 194 -5.79 -0.99 -7.46
C ALA A 194 -7.16 -1.58 -7.12
N ALA A 195 -8.07 -1.68 -8.09
CA ALA A 195 -9.35 -2.35 -7.90
C ALA A 195 -9.20 -3.86 -7.67
N VAL A 196 -8.23 -4.51 -8.34
CA VAL A 196 -7.92 -5.94 -8.17
C VAL A 196 -7.14 -6.19 -6.87
N ILE A 197 -6.07 -5.43 -6.64
CA ILE A 197 -5.19 -5.59 -5.47
C ILE A 197 -5.86 -5.05 -4.19
N GLN A 198 -6.83 -4.15 -4.32
CA GLN A 198 -7.52 -3.45 -3.22
C GLN A 198 -6.58 -2.59 -2.36
N SER A 199 -5.46 -2.13 -2.93
CA SER A 199 -4.44 -1.34 -2.23
C SER A 199 -3.79 -0.32 -3.16
N SER A 200 -4.09 0.97 -2.98
CA SER A 200 -3.42 2.05 -3.71
C SER A 200 -1.97 2.21 -3.27
N SER A 201 -1.65 1.95 -1.99
CA SER A 201 -0.27 1.96 -1.49
C SER A 201 0.61 0.93 -2.21
N ALA A 202 0.09 -0.27 -2.46
CA ALA A 202 0.82 -1.30 -3.20
C ALA A 202 1.14 -0.86 -4.63
N VAL A 203 0.15 -0.31 -5.34
CA VAL A 203 0.34 0.21 -6.71
C VAL A 203 1.30 1.39 -6.73
N MET A 204 1.23 2.30 -5.75
CA MET A 204 2.17 3.41 -5.62
C MET A 204 3.61 2.92 -5.45
N ILE A 205 3.85 1.89 -4.63
CA ILE A 205 5.19 1.34 -4.43
C ILE A 205 5.68 0.61 -5.68
N MET A 206 4.78 -0.08 -6.41
CA MET A 206 5.11 -0.64 -7.73
C MET A 206 5.53 0.46 -8.71
N ALA A 207 4.83 1.60 -8.74
CA ALA A 207 5.17 2.76 -9.55
C ALA A 207 6.55 3.33 -9.17
N LEU A 208 6.84 3.48 -7.88
CA LEU A 208 8.14 3.94 -7.39
C LEU A 208 9.27 2.96 -7.77
N ALA A 209 9.03 1.64 -7.68
CA ALA A 209 9.98 0.64 -8.12
C ALA A 209 10.22 0.72 -9.63
N ALA A 210 9.18 0.94 -10.43
CA ALA A 210 9.27 1.09 -11.87
C ALA A 210 10.04 2.35 -12.30
N ILE A 211 9.85 3.49 -11.60
CA ILE A 211 10.67 4.69 -11.80
C ILE A 211 12.14 4.41 -11.46
N ASN A 212 12.40 3.76 -10.31
CA ASN A 212 13.78 3.49 -9.87
C ASN A 212 14.52 2.54 -10.83
N ALA A 213 13.81 1.77 -11.62
CA ALA A 213 14.35 0.86 -12.63
C ALA A 213 14.28 1.44 -14.06
N ASP A 214 13.95 2.73 -14.22
CA ASP A 214 13.83 3.45 -15.48
C ASP A 214 12.82 2.83 -16.48
N PHE A 215 11.80 2.10 -15.97
CA PHE A 215 10.74 1.52 -16.81
C PHE A 215 9.68 2.52 -17.22
N ILE A 216 9.36 3.46 -16.34
CA ILE A 216 8.37 4.52 -16.54
C ILE A 216 8.93 5.86 -16.05
N ASP A 217 8.46 6.94 -16.64
CA ASP A 217 8.82 8.27 -16.18
C ASP A 217 7.94 8.75 -15.01
N LEU A 218 8.27 9.92 -14.45
CA LEU A 218 7.54 10.49 -13.33
C LEU A 218 6.09 10.84 -13.69
N GLN A 219 5.82 11.25 -14.93
CA GLN A 219 4.47 11.61 -15.38
C GLN A 219 3.58 10.38 -15.52
N GLU A 220 4.13 9.32 -16.07
CA GLU A 220 3.47 8.01 -16.22
C GLU A 220 3.16 7.39 -14.85
N ALA A 221 4.13 7.42 -13.93
CA ALA A 221 3.95 6.96 -12.57
C ALA A 221 2.93 7.79 -11.79
N ALA A 222 2.92 9.11 -11.95
CA ALA A 222 1.91 9.97 -11.33
C ALA A 222 0.50 9.62 -11.82
N ALA A 223 0.32 9.39 -13.14
CA ALA A 223 -0.95 8.97 -13.70
C ALA A 223 -1.40 7.60 -13.14
N LEU A 224 -0.46 6.64 -13.01
CA LEU A 224 -0.71 5.32 -12.42
C LEU A 224 -1.17 5.44 -10.96
N VAL A 225 -0.53 6.28 -10.15
CA VAL A 225 -0.87 6.48 -8.73
C VAL A 225 -2.22 7.18 -8.57
N ILE A 226 -2.52 8.20 -9.39
CA ILE A 226 -3.84 8.83 -9.40
C ILE A 226 -4.92 7.81 -9.78
N GLY A 227 -4.65 6.97 -10.78
CA GLY A 227 -5.53 5.86 -11.15
C GLY A 227 -5.75 4.88 -9.99
N ALA A 228 -4.68 4.57 -9.25
CA ALA A 228 -4.78 3.66 -8.10
C ALA A 228 -5.68 4.21 -6.98
N ASP A 229 -5.61 5.48 -6.68
CA ASP A 229 -6.49 6.11 -5.69
C ASP A 229 -7.95 6.09 -6.16
N LEU A 230 -8.20 6.31 -7.45
CA LEU A 230 -9.53 6.14 -8.03
C LEU A 230 -10.00 4.67 -7.97
N GLY A 231 -9.12 3.72 -8.26
CA GLY A 231 -9.43 2.28 -8.24
C GLY A 231 -9.85 1.78 -6.86
N THR A 232 -9.22 2.25 -5.79
CA THR A 232 -9.59 1.89 -4.41
C THR A 232 -10.92 2.48 -3.96
N THR A 233 -11.47 3.50 -4.64
CA THR A 233 -12.82 3.98 -4.35
C THR A 233 -13.88 2.94 -4.67
N SER A 234 -13.57 1.94 -5.52
CA SER A 234 -14.47 0.81 -5.82
C SER A 234 -14.87 0.03 -4.56
N THR A 235 -13.97 -0.14 -3.59
CA THR A 235 -14.26 -0.78 -2.30
C THR A 235 -15.26 0.02 -1.48
N THR A 236 -15.13 1.33 -1.51
CA THR A 236 -16.02 2.26 -0.82
C THR A 236 -17.42 2.22 -1.43
N ILE A 237 -17.51 2.17 -2.77
CA ILE A 237 -18.79 2.03 -3.49
C ILE A 237 -19.45 0.69 -3.17
N LEU A 238 -18.70 -0.42 -3.20
CA LEU A 238 -19.22 -1.75 -2.84
C LEU A 238 -19.67 -1.81 -1.38
N GLY A 239 -18.95 -1.13 -0.48
CA GLY A 239 -19.35 -1.00 0.93
C GLY A 239 -20.66 -0.22 1.09
N ALA A 240 -20.83 0.87 0.33
CA ALA A 240 -22.07 1.66 0.33
C ALA A 240 -23.27 0.87 -0.16
N LEU A 241 -23.11 0.08 -1.22
CA LEU A 241 -24.17 -0.75 -1.79
C LEU A 241 -24.64 -1.89 -0.85
N ARG A 242 -23.76 -2.35 0.05
CA ARG A 242 -24.09 -3.38 1.05
C ARG A 242 -24.66 -2.82 2.35
N GLY A 243 -24.57 -1.52 2.56
CA GLY A 243 -25.02 -0.84 3.78
C GLY A 243 -26.48 -0.37 3.77
N ASN A 244 -27.24 -0.66 2.71
CA ASN A 244 -28.70 -0.38 2.61
C ASN A 244 -29.52 -1.61 2.97
#